data_0539141788c4d2519244ecdeba769a4f
#
_entry.id   0539141788c4d2519244ecdeba769a4f
#
_cell.length_a   1.000
_cell.length_b   1.000
_cell.length_c   1.000
_cell.angle_alpha   90.00
_cell.angle_beta   90.00
_cell.angle_gamma   90.00
#
_symmetry.space_group_name_H-M   'P 1'
#
loop_
_entity.id
_entity.type
_entity.pdbx_description
1 polymer ?
#
loop_
_entity_poly.entity_id
_entity_poly.type
_entity_poly.pdbx_seq_one_letter_code
_entity_poly.pdbx_strand_id
1 'polypeptide(L)'
;MKQTVKTSRAAGQLEKMFRELNKHYFAGKLPEPIISLKKTPSAYGHITCSKVWQAGGENKYEINISSATLDRPIEETASTLLHEMVHEYCMETGIKDTSNNGVYHNRRFKEQAEAHGLTVDHHEKYLSLIHI
;
A
#
# COMPACT_ATOMS: atom_id res chain seq x y z
N MET A 1 -4.27 -13.88 -22.61
CA MET A 1 -5.58 -13.24 -22.75
C MET A 1 -6.42 -13.34 -21.50
N LYS A 2 -6.74 -14.54 -21.04
CA LYS A 2 -7.50 -14.71 -19.79
C LYS A 2 -6.81 -14.05 -18.59
N GLN A 3 -5.50 -14.17 -18.52
CA GLN A 3 -4.73 -13.62 -17.40
C GLN A 3 -4.75 -12.10 -17.42
N THR A 4 -4.67 -11.49 -18.60
CA THR A 4 -4.72 -10.03 -18.73
C THR A 4 -6.07 -9.47 -18.28
N VAL A 5 -7.17 -10.11 -18.70
CA VAL A 5 -8.52 -9.70 -18.30
C VAL A 5 -8.69 -9.85 -16.80
N LYS A 6 -8.21 -10.97 -16.24
CA LYS A 6 -8.29 -11.23 -14.81
C LYS A 6 -7.50 -10.21 -14.00
N THR A 7 -6.31 -9.84 -14.50
CA THR A 7 -5.46 -8.84 -13.84
C THR A 7 -6.10 -7.46 -13.89
N SER A 8 -6.70 -7.09 -15.01
CA SER A 8 -7.39 -5.81 -15.14
C SER A 8 -8.58 -5.71 -14.20
N ARG A 9 -9.32 -6.80 -14.03
CA ARG A 9 -10.44 -6.85 -13.11
C ARG A 9 -9.95 -6.69 -11.67
N ALA A 10 -8.88 -7.39 -11.32
CA ALA A 10 -8.30 -7.30 -9.98
C ALA A 10 -7.78 -5.90 -9.69
N ALA A 11 -7.13 -5.27 -10.67
CA ALA A 11 -6.67 -3.90 -10.51
C ALA A 11 -7.84 -2.94 -10.27
N GLY A 12 -8.93 -3.10 -11.01
CA GLY A 12 -10.13 -2.29 -10.81
C GLY A 12 -10.74 -2.47 -9.44
N GLN A 13 -10.74 -3.70 -8.93
CA GLN A 13 -11.24 -3.97 -7.57
C GLN A 13 -10.35 -3.35 -6.51
N LEU A 14 -9.03 -3.37 -6.72
CA LEU A 14 -8.10 -2.74 -5.79
C LEU A 14 -8.23 -1.22 -5.80
N GLU A 15 -8.50 -0.63 -6.96
CA GLU A 15 -8.75 0.79 -7.05
C GLU A 15 -10.00 1.19 -6.26
N LYS A 16 -11.06 0.40 -6.36
CA LYS A 16 -12.25 0.61 -5.53
C LYS A 16 -11.96 0.48 -4.06
N MET A 17 -11.19 -0.56 -3.71
CA MET A 17 -10.80 -0.81 -2.33
C MET A 17 -9.98 0.37 -1.79
N PHE A 18 -9.05 0.90 -2.59
CA PHE A 18 -8.28 2.06 -2.21
C PHE A 18 -9.19 3.24 -1.86
N ARG A 19 -10.17 3.53 -2.71
CA ARG A 19 -11.08 4.66 -2.47
C ARG A 19 -11.88 4.48 -1.18
N GLU A 20 -12.34 3.27 -0.91
CA GLU A 20 -13.08 3.00 0.32
C GLU A 20 -12.20 3.12 1.56
N LEU A 21 -10.98 2.57 1.51
CA LEU A 21 -10.05 2.68 2.62
C LEU A 21 -9.61 4.14 2.84
N ASN A 22 -9.40 4.86 1.76
CA ASN A 22 -9.03 6.27 1.83
C ASN A 22 -10.12 7.08 2.52
N LYS A 23 -11.36 6.86 2.11
CA LYS A 23 -12.50 7.55 2.69
C LYS A 23 -12.65 7.22 4.18
N HIS A 24 -12.50 5.95 4.53
CA HIS A 24 -12.75 5.48 5.89
C HIS A 24 -11.62 5.81 6.86
N TYR A 25 -10.38 5.64 6.46
CA TYR A 25 -9.23 5.77 7.36
C TYR A 25 -8.43 7.05 7.17
N PHE A 26 -8.55 7.73 6.05
CA PHE A 26 -7.74 8.92 5.74
C PHE A 26 -8.60 10.13 5.39
N ALA A 27 -9.90 10.04 5.62
CA ALA A 27 -10.85 11.12 5.32
C ALA A 27 -10.78 11.58 3.85
N GLY A 28 -10.43 10.68 2.95
CA GLY A 28 -10.33 10.96 1.53
C GLY A 28 -9.14 11.82 1.14
N LYS A 29 -8.16 11.99 2.02
CA LYS A 29 -7.07 12.95 1.81
C LYS A 29 -5.91 12.44 0.98
N LEU A 30 -5.79 11.12 0.78
CA LEU A 30 -4.67 10.58 0.01
C LEU A 30 -4.90 10.79 -1.49
N PRO A 31 -3.88 11.21 -2.23
CA PRO A 31 -3.98 11.24 -3.68
C PRO A 31 -4.07 9.82 -4.23
N GLU A 32 -4.85 9.64 -5.27
CA GLU A 32 -5.05 8.31 -5.85
C GLU A 32 -3.80 7.89 -6.62
N PRO A 33 -3.20 6.73 -6.27
CA PRO A 33 -2.00 6.26 -6.97
C PRO A 33 -2.38 5.47 -8.21
N ILE A 34 -1.36 5.10 -8.99
CA ILE A 34 -1.51 4.05 -9.98
C ILE A 34 -1.35 2.73 -9.24
N ILE A 35 -2.33 1.83 -9.41
CA ILE A 35 -2.24 0.50 -8.80
C ILE A 35 -1.85 -0.50 -9.86
N SER A 36 -0.78 -1.25 -9.58
CA SER A 36 -0.25 -2.25 -10.50
C SER A 36 -0.22 -3.62 -9.84
N LEU A 37 -0.17 -4.65 -10.67
CA LEU A 37 -0.15 -6.04 -10.25
C LEU A 37 1.02 -6.74 -10.91
N LYS A 38 2.19 -6.56 -10.33
CA LYS A 38 3.41 -7.19 -10.84
C LYS A 38 3.90 -8.20 -9.81
N LYS A 39 4.47 -9.30 -10.30
CA LYS A 39 5.03 -10.30 -9.41
C LYS A 39 6.20 -9.70 -8.63
N THR A 40 6.13 -9.83 -7.31
CA THR A 40 7.18 -9.34 -6.41
C THR A 40 7.63 -10.51 -5.56
N PRO A 41 8.87 -10.99 -5.72
CA PRO A 41 9.29 -12.26 -5.12
C PRO A 41 9.30 -12.30 -3.60
N SER A 42 9.56 -11.20 -2.93
CA SER A 42 9.76 -11.20 -1.48
C SER A 42 8.88 -10.23 -0.73
N ALA A 43 7.80 -9.76 -1.37
CA ALA A 43 6.90 -8.82 -0.72
C ALA A 43 5.48 -9.01 -1.25
N TYR A 44 4.50 -8.68 -0.41
CA TYR A 44 3.10 -8.67 -0.83
C TYR A 44 2.75 -7.43 -1.62
N GLY A 45 3.45 -6.35 -1.38
CA GLY A 45 3.25 -5.10 -2.10
C GLY A 45 4.34 -4.10 -1.78
N HIS A 46 4.36 -3.01 -2.52
CA HIS A 46 5.25 -1.89 -2.23
C HIS A 46 4.69 -0.61 -2.85
N ILE A 47 5.23 0.52 -2.43
CA ILE A 47 4.89 1.81 -2.99
C ILE A 47 6.19 2.50 -3.41
N THR A 48 6.13 3.28 -4.49
CA THR A 48 7.29 4.06 -4.94
C THR A 48 7.60 5.17 -3.93
N CYS A 49 8.89 5.51 -3.79
CA CYS A 49 9.33 6.53 -2.83
C CYS A 49 8.98 7.95 -3.28
N SER A 50 8.53 8.11 -4.52
CA SER A 50 8.17 9.41 -5.07
C SER A 50 7.09 9.21 -6.11
N LYS A 51 6.50 10.31 -6.58
CA LYS A 51 5.49 10.26 -7.62
C LYS A 51 6.18 10.06 -8.97
N VAL A 52 6.24 8.81 -9.41
CA VAL A 52 6.98 8.41 -10.62
C VAL A 52 6.11 8.40 -11.88
N TRP A 53 4.80 8.43 -11.73
CA TRP A 53 3.88 8.43 -12.86
C TRP A 53 3.32 9.81 -13.12
N GLN A 54 3.08 10.12 -14.38
CA GLN A 54 2.39 11.33 -14.79
C GLN A 54 1.14 10.92 -15.57
N ALA A 55 -0.02 11.27 -15.04
CA ALA A 55 -1.29 10.89 -15.65
C ALA A 55 -2.27 12.04 -15.47
N GLY A 56 -2.90 12.46 -16.58
CA GLY A 56 -3.88 13.54 -16.53
C GLY A 56 -3.31 14.87 -16.04
N GLY A 57 -2.02 15.12 -16.27
CA GLY A 57 -1.37 16.33 -15.82
C GLY A 57 -0.92 16.30 -14.36
N GLU A 58 -1.11 15.18 -13.67
CA GLU A 58 -0.72 15.02 -12.28
C GLU A 58 0.36 13.97 -12.12
N ASN A 59 1.24 14.18 -11.16
CA ASN A 59 2.23 13.16 -10.78
C ASN A 59 1.60 12.22 -9.76
N LYS A 60 1.87 10.93 -9.90
CA LYS A 60 1.26 9.91 -9.04
C LYS A 60 2.28 8.91 -8.54
N TYR A 61 2.06 8.44 -7.32
CA TYR A 61 2.76 7.27 -6.80
C TYR A 61 2.27 6.02 -7.51
N GLU A 62 3.06 4.97 -7.46
CA GLU A 62 2.61 3.64 -7.85
C GLU A 62 2.59 2.75 -6.61
N ILE A 63 1.43 2.11 -6.36
CA ILE A 63 1.33 1.04 -5.38
C ILE A 63 1.21 -0.26 -6.15
N ASN A 64 2.15 -1.16 -5.95
CA ASN A 64 2.11 -2.48 -6.54
C ASN A 64 1.65 -3.49 -5.50
N ILE A 65 0.65 -4.31 -5.85
CA ILE A 65 0.25 -5.47 -5.07
C ILE A 65 0.72 -6.69 -5.82
N SER A 66 1.45 -7.59 -5.15
CA SER A 66 2.05 -8.73 -5.82
C SER A 66 1.00 -9.64 -6.44
N SER A 67 1.13 -9.89 -7.73
CA SER A 67 0.25 -10.81 -8.43
C SER A 67 0.42 -12.25 -7.97
N ALA A 68 1.55 -12.58 -7.36
CA ALA A 68 1.84 -13.93 -6.88
C ALA A 68 1.04 -14.30 -5.64
N THR A 69 0.44 -13.33 -4.96
CA THR A 69 -0.26 -13.57 -3.68
C THR A 69 -1.69 -13.06 -3.69
N LEU A 70 -2.30 -12.92 -4.87
CA LEU A 70 -3.68 -12.45 -5.00
C LEU A 70 -4.71 -13.48 -4.55
N ASP A 71 -4.31 -14.72 -4.34
CA ASP A 71 -5.18 -15.78 -3.85
C ASP A 71 -5.36 -15.78 -2.34
N ARG A 72 -4.71 -14.84 -1.65
CA ARG A 72 -4.91 -14.68 -0.21
C ARG A 72 -6.32 -14.19 0.09
N PRO A 73 -6.82 -14.42 1.32
CA PRO A 73 -8.10 -13.85 1.72
C PRO A 73 -8.15 -12.34 1.50
N ILE A 74 -9.33 -11.83 1.17
CA ILE A 74 -9.49 -10.42 0.82
C ILE A 74 -9.04 -9.49 1.95
N GLU A 75 -9.21 -9.91 3.20
CA GLU A 75 -8.80 -9.14 4.36
C GLU A 75 -7.28 -8.93 4.39
N GLU A 76 -6.53 -9.94 3.96
CA GLU A 76 -5.08 -9.84 3.93
C GLU A 76 -4.61 -8.94 2.79
N THR A 77 -5.29 -9.00 1.65
CA THR A 77 -4.99 -8.11 0.54
C THR A 77 -5.32 -6.67 0.92
N ALA A 78 -6.44 -6.45 1.60
CA ALA A 78 -6.82 -5.13 2.09
C ALA A 78 -5.79 -4.60 3.10
N SER A 79 -5.30 -5.47 3.99
CA SER A 79 -4.25 -5.08 4.95
C SER A 79 -2.98 -4.67 4.23
N THR A 80 -2.59 -5.40 3.19
CA THR A 80 -1.41 -5.05 2.40
C THR A 80 -1.60 -3.69 1.73
N LEU A 81 -2.75 -3.46 1.14
CA LEU A 81 -3.03 -2.17 0.50
C LEU A 81 -2.99 -1.04 1.51
N LEU A 82 -3.64 -1.22 2.66
CA LEU A 82 -3.67 -0.21 3.70
C LEU A 82 -2.27 0.07 4.24
N HIS A 83 -1.43 -0.95 4.36
CA HIS A 83 -0.03 -0.80 4.74
C HIS A 83 0.69 0.17 3.78
N GLU A 84 0.51 -0.01 2.47
CA GLU A 84 1.14 0.87 1.49
C GLU A 84 0.52 2.28 1.54
N MET A 85 -0.76 2.36 1.83
CA MET A 85 -1.43 3.66 1.98
C MET A 85 -0.90 4.45 3.18
N VAL A 86 -0.51 3.77 4.26
CA VAL A 86 0.14 4.44 5.39
C VAL A 86 1.49 5.02 4.97
N HIS A 87 2.27 4.30 4.18
CA HIS A 87 3.50 4.84 3.63
C HIS A 87 3.23 6.07 2.75
N GLU A 88 2.21 6.00 1.92
CA GLU A 88 1.81 7.15 1.11
C GLU A 88 1.45 8.35 1.97
N TYR A 89 0.67 8.12 3.03
CA TYR A 89 0.31 9.17 3.97
C TYR A 89 1.55 9.81 4.59
N CYS A 90 2.50 8.98 5.01
CA CYS A 90 3.74 9.49 5.60
C CYS A 90 4.54 10.32 4.61
N MET A 91 4.63 9.88 3.36
CA MET A 91 5.32 10.66 2.33
C MET A 91 4.62 12.00 2.06
N GLU A 92 3.27 11.99 2.00
CA GLU A 92 2.51 13.21 1.73
C GLU A 92 2.57 14.20 2.89
N THR A 93 2.76 13.73 4.10
CA THR A 93 2.80 14.59 5.29
C THR A 93 4.21 14.85 5.79
N GLY A 94 5.22 14.33 5.12
CA GLY A 94 6.62 14.55 5.50
C GLY A 94 7.07 13.79 6.73
N ILE A 95 6.40 12.69 7.06
CA ILE A 95 6.77 11.84 8.19
C ILE A 95 7.75 10.78 7.71
N LYS A 96 8.92 10.71 8.34
CA LYS A 96 9.90 9.68 8.01
C LYS A 96 9.53 8.41 8.75
N ASP A 97 8.96 7.45 8.02
CA ASP A 97 8.40 6.22 8.58
C ASP A 97 9.32 5.02 8.50
N THR A 98 10.48 5.18 7.88
CA THR A 98 11.45 4.09 7.75
C THR A 98 12.83 4.55 8.17
N SER A 99 13.67 3.57 8.53
CA SER A 99 15.05 3.79 8.92
C SER A 99 15.95 2.88 8.10
N ASN A 100 17.26 3.08 8.16
CA ASN A 100 18.23 2.29 7.41
C ASN A 100 17.90 2.24 5.91
N ASN A 101 17.76 3.41 5.30
CA ASN A 101 17.46 3.54 3.88
C ASN A 101 16.19 2.80 3.45
N GLY A 102 15.18 2.81 4.31
CA GLY A 102 13.90 2.21 4.00
C GLY A 102 13.79 0.73 4.32
N VAL A 103 14.82 0.15 4.92
CA VAL A 103 14.81 -1.28 5.25
C VAL A 103 13.91 -1.60 6.42
N TYR A 104 13.83 -0.70 7.41
CA TYR A 104 13.02 -0.94 8.61
C TYR A 104 11.95 0.11 8.78
N HIS A 105 10.72 -0.36 9.09
CA HIS A 105 9.69 0.53 9.57
C HIS A 105 10.09 1.01 10.97
N ASN A 106 9.88 2.28 11.25
CA ASN A 106 10.24 2.82 12.55
C ASN A 106 8.97 3.05 13.39
N ARG A 107 9.16 3.62 14.57
CA ARG A 107 8.04 3.89 15.49
C ARG A 107 6.99 4.80 14.84
N ARG A 108 7.41 5.74 14.01
CA ARG A 108 6.48 6.66 13.34
C ARG A 108 5.56 5.91 12.39
N PHE A 109 6.07 4.91 11.69
CA PHE A 109 5.23 4.07 10.86
C PHE A 109 4.19 3.35 11.71
N LYS A 110 4.62 2.75 12.82
CA LYS A 110 3.70 2.03 13.72
C LYS A 110 2.60 2.96 14.23
N GLU A 111 2.97 4.16 14.66
CA GLU A 111 2.01 5.13 15.18
C GLU A 111 0.98 5.51 14.11
N GLN A 112 1.43 5.77 12.89
CA GLN A 112 0.54 6.13 11.80
C GLN A 112 -0.32 4.95 11.35
N ALA A 113 0.25 3.76 11.30
CA ALA A 113 -0.50 2.56 10.96
C ALA A 113 -1.63 2.32 11.95
N GLU A 114 -1.34 2.42 13.24
CA GLU A 114 -2.35 2.22 14.28
C GLU A 114 -3.39 3.33 14.29
N ALA A 115 -2.97 4.56 13.99
CA ALA A 115 -3.91 5.67 13.89
C ALA A 115 -4.87 5.52 12.72
N HIS A 116 -4.51 4.72 11.71
CA HIS A 116 -5.30 4.54 10.50
C HIS A 116 -5.82 3.10 10.34
N GLY A 117 -6.10 2.44 11.45
CA GLY A 117 -6.88 1.21 11.44
C GLY A 117 -6.10 -0.09 11.36
N LEU A 118 -4.79 -0.06 11.40
CA LEU A 118 -3.98 -1.27 11.36
C LEU A 118 -3.52 -1.66 12.75
N THR A 119 -3.37 -2.96 12.98
CA THR A 119 -2.69 -3.50 14.14
C THR A 119 -1.31 -3.93 13.70
N VAL A 120 -0.29 -3.49 14.43
CA VAL A 120 1.10 -3.73 14.05
C VAL A 120 1.73 -4.68 15.05
N ASP A 121 2.12 -5.87 14.57
CA ASP A 121 2.88 -6.81 15.36
C ASP A 121 4.36 -6.61 15.08
N HIS A 122 5.15 -6.47 16.14
CA HIS A 122 6.57 -6.24 16.01
C HIS A 122 7.31 -7.54 15.66
N HIS A 123 8.03 -7.54 14.56
CA HIS A 123 8.88 -8.64 14.15
C HIS A 123 10.34 -8.20 14.19
N GLU A 124 11.18 -9.02 14.76
CA GLU A 124 12.59 -8.70 14.91
C GLU A 124 13.29 -8.38 13.62
N LYS A 125 12.97 -9.12 12.56
CA LYS A 125 13.65 -8.95 11.27
C LYS A 125 12.91 -8.06 10.30
N TYR A 126 11.58 -8.06 10.37
CA TYR A 126 10.78 -7.48 9.31
C TYR A 126 9.81 -6.45 9.78
N LEU A 127 10.02 -5.95 11.00
CA LEU A 127 9.31 -4.74 11.28
C LEU A 127 7.87 -4.91 11.71
N SER A 128 7.05 -5.60 11.01
CA SER A 128 5.66 -5.72 11.43
C SER A 128 4.88 -6.62 10.51
N LEU A 129 4.01 -7.41 11.11
CA LEU A 129 2.87 -7.98 10.44
C LEU A 129 1.72 -7.04 10.68
N ILE A 130 0.97 -6.71 9.67
CA ILE A 130 -0.04 -5.69 9.74
C ILE A 130 -1.40 -6.27 9.46
N HIS A 131 -2.34 -6.02 10.34
CA HIS A 131 -3.71 -6.51 10.25
C HIS A 131 -4.69 -5.36 10.41
N ILE A 132 -5.79 -5.49 9.77
CA ILE A 132 -6.90 -4.54 9.93
C ILE A 132 -7.69 -4.91 11.17
#